data_208c63dd58964f78a872588571061161
#
_entry.id   208c63dd58964f78a872588571061161
#
_cell.length_a   1.000
_cell.length_b   1.000
_cell.length_c   1.000
_cell.angle_alpha   90.00
_cell.angle_beta   90.00
_cell.angle_gamma   90.00
#
_symmetry.space_group_name_H-M   'P 1'
#
loop_
_entity.id
_entity.type
_entity.pdbx_description
1 polymer ?
#
loop_
_entity_poly.entity_id
_entity_poly.type
_entity_poly.pdbx_seq_one_letter_code
_entity_poly.pdbx_strand_id
1 'polypeptide(L)'
;MDIDTPAPIPAVTQQLVGTACAKHWIVNVPGSFQCSICLETINDGQAVATCHCNAGTHGFHRHCLQPWLARARKCPVCQKSVGIYQGNQPLETTDYMAIQTRPFSLAGFTCPTIVIRYNIHHGIQGEDHPNPGEEYFGAIRTAYLPFNSEGIETLRLLRIAWENKCIFKVGTSLTTGQDNVVCWGIIPHKTVPNTDPNTSMEFAFPDVNYFERVKYACNNLGIF
;
A
#
# COMPACT_ATOMS: atom_id res chain seq x y z
N MET A 1 -19.67 34.57 13.94
CA MET A 1 -19.64 33.21 14.54
C MET A 1 -18.56 32.45 13.80
N ASP A 2 -17.39 32.48 14.37
CA ASP A 2 -16.18 31.92 13.76
C ASP A 2 -16.28 30.40 13.76
N ILE A 3 -16.08 29.79 12.59
CA ILE A 3 -16.10 28.36 12.40
C ILE A 3 -14.74 27.87 12.91
N ASP A 4 -14.74 27.19 14.07
CA ASP A 4 -13.58 26.56 14.67
C ASP A 4 -12.81 25.73 13.62
N THR A 5 -11.62 26.21 13.31
CA THR A 5 -10.63 25.45 12.54
C THR A 5 -10.15 24.30 13.45
N PRO A 6 -10.37 23.03 13.09
CA PRO A 6 -9.87 21.94 13.90
C PRO A 6 -8.34 22.01 13.95
N ALA A 7 -7.81 21.84 15.16
CA ALA A 7 -6.37 21.83 15.43
C ALA A 7 -5.64 20.88 14.47
N PRO A 8 -4.44 21.26 14.00
CA PRO A 8 -3.66 20.40 13.11
C PRO A 8 -3.33 19.11 13.85
N ILE A 9 -3.57 17.98 13.18
CA ILE A 9 -3.11 16.66 13.63
C ILE A 9 -1.60 16.77 13.87
N PRO A 10 -1.07 16.37 15.04
CA PRO A 10 0.34 16.49 15.31
C PRO A 10 1.14 15.83 14.20
N ALA A 11 2.11 16.56 13.68
CA ALA A 11 3.05 16.09 12.67
C ALA A 11 3.79 14.86 13.25
N VAL A 12 3.30 13.67 12.94
CA VAL A 12 4.05 12.44 13.18
C VAL A 12 5.19 12.47 12.18
N THR A 13 6.30 12.89 12.71
CA THR A 13 7.67 12.79 12.27
C THR A 13 7.89 12.39 10.79
N GLN A 14 8.19 13.38 9.97
CA GLN A 14 8.69 13.29 8.59
C GLN A 14 10.07 12.59 8.46
N GLN A 15 10.44 11.72 9.39
CA GLN A 15 11.81 11.17 9.45
C GLN A 15 11.98 9.73 8.98
N LEU A 16 10.98 9.11 8.32
CA LEU A 16 11.14 7.76 7.75
C LEU A 16 10.74 7.62 6.28
N VAL A 17 10.64 8.71 5.53
CA VAL A 17 10.53 8.65 4.07
C VAL A 17 11.91 8.96 3.48
N GLY A 18 12.86 8.09 3.76
CA GLY A 18 14.06 7.98 2.95
C GLY A 18 13.72 7.16 1.72
N THR A 19 14.00 7.67 0.54
CA THR A 19 14.15 6.91 -0.69
C THR A 19 15.13 5.76 -0.44
N ALA A 20 14.62 4.62 0.05
CA ALA A 20 15.42 3.46 0.37
C ALA A 20 15.83 2.79 -0.94
N CYS A 21 16.97 3.20 -1.47
CA CYS A 21 17.67 2.49 -2.52
C CYS A 21 17.78 1.00 -2.15
N ALA A 22 17.58 0.10 -3.12
CA ALA A 22 17.64 -1.36 -2.94
C ALA A 22 18.89 -1.88 -2.18
N LYS A 23 19.94 -1.07 -2.09
CA LYS A 23 21.18 -1.36 -1.34
C LYS A 23 20.99 -1.43 0.19
N HIS A 24 20.03 -0.76 0.75
CA HIS A 24 19.80 -0.73 2.20
C HIS A 24 18.99 -1.93 2.74
N TRP A 25 18.43 -2.74 1.85
CA TRP A 25 17.62 -3.89 2.23
C TRP A 25 18.42 -5.19 2.34
N ILE A 26 19.70 -5.16 1.96
CA ILE A 26 20.61 -6.28 2.03
C ILE A 26 21.65 -5.97 3.11
N VAL A 27 21.67 -6.77 4.14
CA VAL A 27 22.62 -6.67 5.27
C VAL A 27 23.57 -7.86 5.26
N ASN A 28 24.81 -7.65 5.70
CA ASN A 28 25.75 -8.76 5.90
C ASN A 28 25.33 -9.55 7.14
N VAL A 29 25.49 -10.87 7.08
CA VAL A 29 25.22 -11.77 8.21
C VAL A 29 26.45 -12.61 8.50
N PRO A 30 26.83 -12.77 9.78
CA PRO A 30 27.95 -13.62 10.17
C PRO A 30 27.57 -15.10 10.05
N GLY A 31 28.56 -15.96 9.87
CA GLY A 31 28.42 -17.40 9.80
C GLY A 31 28.50 -17.94 8.39
N SER A 32 28.63 -19.27 8.29
CA SER A 32 28.59 -20.00 7.05
C SER A 32 27.18 -20.49 6.76
N PHE A 33 26.73 -20.34 5.53
CA PHE A 33 25.38 -20.67 5.09
C PHE A 33 25.40 -21.48 3.81
N GLN A 34 24.35 -22.24 3.58
CA GLN A 34 24.04 -22.75 2.24
C GLN A 34 23.07 -21.77 1.57
N CYS A 35 23.46 -21.25 0.42
CA CYS A 35 22.61 -20.34 -0.35
C CYS A 35 21.37 -21.07 -0.86
N SER A 36 20.19 -20.71 -0.37
CA SER A 36 18.92 -21.36 -0.79
C SER A 36 18.53 -21.09 -2.26
N ILE A 37 19.29 -20.27 -2.97
CA ILE A 37 19.04 -19.96 -4.39
C ILE A 37 19.89 -20.84 -5.31
N CYS A 38 21.21 -20.93 -5.09
CA CYS A 38 22.13 -21.74 -5.93
C CYS A 38 22.59 -23.03 -5.26
N LEU A 39 22.23 -23.25 -3.99
CA LEU A 39 22.58 -24.42 -3.17
C LEU A 39 24.07 -24.60 -2.87
N GLU A 40 24.89 -23.61 -3.17
CA GLU A 40 26.33 -23.62 -2.85
C GLU A 40 26.58 -23.05 -1.46
N THR A 41 27.69 -23.48 -0.85
CA THR A 41 28.14 -23.02 0.47
C THR A 41 28.69 -21.59 0.37
N ILE A 42 28.33 -20.76 1.33
CA ILE A 42 28.82 -19.39 1.49
C ILE A 42 29.77 -19.37 2.68
N ASN A 43 30.98 -18.90 2.46
CA ASN A 43 31.97 -18.77 3.54
C ASN A 43 31.59 -17.68 4.53
N ASP A 44 32.11 -17.79 5.75
CA ASP A 44 31.88 -16.82 6.82
C ASP A 44 32.23 -15.38 6.36
N GLY A 45 31.35 -14.43 6.69
CA GLY A 45 31.48 -13.02 6.33
C GLY A 45 31.07 -12.65 4.90
N GLN A 46 30.76 -13.64 4.03
CA GLN A 46 30.32 -13.40 2.64
C GLN A 46 28.80 -13.49 2.46
N ALA A 47 28.08 -14.00 3.46
CA ALA A 47 26.64 -14.12 3.42
C ALA A 47 25.95 -12.79 3.57
N VAL A 48 24.83 -12.62 2.85
CA VAL A 48 23.91 -11.50 2.99
C VAL A 48 22.50 -12.00 3.22
N ALA A 49 21.70 -11.20 3.91
CA ALA A 49 20.27 -11.44 4.12
C ALA A 49 19.47 -10.18 3.84
N THR A 50 18.13 -10.30 3.80
CA THR A 50 17.27 -9.14 3.77
C THR A 50 17.14 -8.56 5.18
N CYS A 51 17.05 -7.23 5.31
CA CYS A 51 16.99 -6.55 6.60
C CYS A 51 15.76 -6.92 7.45
N HIS A 52 14.71 -7.47 6.85
CA HIS A 52 13.49 -7.92 7.54
C HIS A 52 13.51 -9.39 7.96
N CYS A 53 14.55 -10.12 7.61
CA CYS A 53 14.76 -11.46 8.14
C CYS A 53 15.34 -11.38 9.56
N ASN A 54 14.99 -12.35 10.40
CA ASN A 54 15.70 -12.51 11.68
C ASN A 54 17.19 -12.75 11.36
N ALA A 55 18.05 -11.88 11.88
CA ALA A 55 19.48 -11.98 11.67
C ALA A 55 19.98 -13.39 12.06
N GLY A 56 20.72 -14.04 11.15
CA GLY A 56 21.30 -15.34 11.39
C GLY A 56 20.46 -16.56 11.02
N THR A 57 19.24 -16.39 10.46
CA THR A 57 18.42 -17.54 10.03
C THR A 57 18.52 -17.84 8.54
N HIS A 58 18.89 -16.87 7.71
CA HIS A 58 19.03 -17.04 6.27
C HIS A 58 20.28 -16.34 5.77
N GLY A 59 20.99 -17.01 4.87
CA GLY A 59 22.16 -16.46 4.20
C GLY A 59 22.08 -16.71 2.70
N PHE A 60 22.51 -15.74 1.92
CA PHE A 60 22.52 -15.82 0.46
C PHE A 60 23.82 -15.21 -0.08
N HIS A 61 24.26 -15.64 -1.24
CA HIS A 61 25.22 -14.83 -2.00
C HIS A 61 24.56 -13.53 -2.46
N ARG A 62 25.27 -12.42 -2.39
CA ARG A 62 24.77 -11.13 -2.84
C ARG A 62 24.33 -11.17 -4.31
N HIS A 63 25.10 -11.81 -5.17
CA HIS A 63 24.80 -11.94 -6.60
C HIS A 63 23.58 -12.83 -6.89
N CYS A 64 23.21 -13.74 -5.98
CA CYS A 64 21.98 -14.53 -6.07
C CYS A 64 20.76 -13.73 -5.56
N LEU A 65 20.90 -13.08 -4.41
CA LEU A 65 19.79 -12.37 -3.77
C LEU A 65 19.36 -11.11 -4.53
N GLN A 66 20.31 -10.37 -5.10
CA GLN A 66 20.04 -9.10 -5.78
C GLN A 66 19.10 -9.24 -7.00
N PRO A 67 19.32 -10.17 -7.95
CA PRO A 67 18.39 -10.41 -9.05
C PRO A 67 17.04 -10.97 -8.60
N TRP A 68 17.01 -11.76 -7.52
CA TRP A 68 15.77 -12.26 -6.95
C TRP A 68 14.91 -11.11 -6.42
N LEU A 69 15.49 -10.20 -5.62
CA LEU A 69 14.78 -9.06 -5.05
C LEU A 69 14.28 -8.07 -6.12
N ALA A 70 14.98 -7.96 -7.25
CA ALA A 70 14.52 -7.16 -8.39
C ALA A 70 13.20 -7.67 -8.98
N ARG A 71 12.92 -8.98 -8.85
CA ARG A 71 11.70 -9.63 -9.38
C ARG A 71 10.60 -9.78 -8.33
N ALA A 72 10.96 -10.28 -7.14
CA ALA A 72 9.99 -10.75 -6.16
C ALA A 72 9.82 -9.80 -4.96
N ARG A 73 10.79 -8.94 -4.65
CA ARG A 73 10.84 -8.07 -3.46
C ARG A 73 10.44 -8.75 -2.14
N LYS A 74 10.76 -10.04 -2.05
CA LYS A 74 10.49 -10.88 -0.87
C LYS A 74 11.69 -11.77 -0.59
N CYS A 75 11.90 -12.07 0.68
CA CYS A 75 12.93 -13.05 1.05
C CYS A 75 12.60 -14.41 0.43
N PRO A 76 13.55 -15.10 -0.22
CA PRO A 76 13.31 -16.41 -0.83
C PRO A 76 12.83 -17.49 0.15
N VAL A 77 13.23 -17.38 1.42
CA VAL A 77 12.94 -18.38 2.47
C VAL A 77 11.68 -18.00 3.26
N CYS A 78 11.67 -16.87 3.96
CA CYS A 78 10.56 -16.51 4.86
C CYS A 78 9.46 -15.71 4.20
N GLN A 79 9.58 -15.35 2.93
CA GLN A 79 8.60 -14.58 2.14
C GLN A 79 8.28 -13.17 2.69
N LYS A 80 9.01 -12.70 3.71
CA LYS A 80 8.86 -11.33 4.21
C LYS A 80 9.21 -10.33 3.11
N SER A 81 8.38 -9.32 2.95
CA SER A 81 8.58 -8.25 1.98
C SER A 81 9.86 -7.46 2.25
N VAL A 82 10.52 -7.02 1.19
CA VAL A 82 11.76 -6.23 1.23
C VAL A 82 11.49 -4.87 0.60
N GLY A 83 11.40 -3.86 1.45
CA GLY A 83 11.03 -2.52 1.04
C GLY A 83 9.54 -2.34 0.75
N ILE A 84 9.15 -1.11 0.53
CA ILE A 84 7.79 -0.79 0.10
C ILE A 84 7.73 -0.99 -1.42
N TYR A 85 6.70 -1.73 -1.86
CA TYR A 85 6.42 -1.89 -3.28
C TYR A 85 6.05 -0.53 -3.88
N GLN A 86 6.66 -0.19 -5.00
CA GLN A 86 6.27 0.95 -5.80
C GLN A 86 5.25 0.47 -6.84
N GLY A 87 4.02 0.91 -6.69
CA GLY A 87 2.94 0.63 -7.65
C GLY A 87 3.05 1.49 -8.91
N ASN A 88 2.12 1.27 -9.82
CA ASN A 88 2.01 2.01 -11.08
C ASN A 88 0.71 2.83 -11.15
N GLN A 89 0.14 3.23 -10.01
CA GLN A 89 -0.97 4.16 -10.00
C GLN A 89 -0.56 5.42 -10.77
N PRO A 90 -1.35 5.88 -11.75
CA PRO A 90 -1.11 7.18 -12.36
C PRO A 90 -1.23 8.25 -11.27
N LEU A 91 -0.26 9.12 -11.18
CA LEU A 91 -0.23 10.17 -10.16
C LEU A 91 0.47 11.40 -10.73
N GLU A 92 -0.34 12.38 -11.10
CA GLU A 92 0.09 13.70 -11.55
C GLU A 92 0.16 14.69 -10.38
N THR A 93 0.80 15.82 -10.58
CA THR A 93 0.98 16.85 -9.55
C THR A 93 -0.33 17.46 -9.05
N THR A 94 -1.39 17.36 -9.83
CA THR A 94 -2.74 17.86 -9.51
C THR A 94 -3.61 16.82 -8.82
N ASP A 95 -3.17 15.55 -8.78
CA ASP A 95 -3.90 14.49 -8.13
C ASP A 95 -3.74 14.57 -6.61
N TYR A 96 -4.80 14.22 -5.88
CA TYR A 96 -4.75 14.34 -4.44
C TYR A 96 -5.58 13.29 -3.69
N MET A 97 -5.17 13.04 -2.46
CA MET A 97 -5.90 12.33 -1.42
C MET A 97 -6.29 13.32 -0.33
N ALA A 98 -7.53 13.78 -0.32
CA ALA A 98 -8.06 14.68 0.69
C ALA A 98 -8.72 13.90 1.82
N ILE A 99 -8.52 14.35 3.07
CA ILE A 99 -9.04 13.70 4.27
C ILE A 99 -9.86 14.72 5.06
N GLN A 100 -11.08 14.33 5.44
CA GLN A 100 -11.99 15.15 6.23
C GLN A 100 -12.64 14.29 7.30
N THR A 101 -12.97 14.89 8.44
CA THR A 101 -13.82 14.26 9.47
C THR A 101 -15.25 14.78 9.33
N ARG A 102 -16.24 13.88 9.44
CA ARG A 102 -17.66 14.19 9.38
C ARG A 102 -18.37 13.68 10.63
N PRO A 103 -19.38 14.40 11.16
CA PRO A 103 -20.01 14.08 12.45
C PRO A 103 -20.97 12.86 12.42
N PHE A 104 -21.23 12.26 11.26
CA PHE A 104 -22.04 11.04 11.20
C PHE A 104 -21.20 9.80 11.52
N SER A 105 -21.86 8.74 11.99
CA SER A 105 -21.25 7.46 12.32
C SER A 105 -21.54 6.42 11.25
N LEU A 106 -20.57 5.54 11.00
CA LEU A 106 -20.74 4.35 10.16
C LEU A 106 -21.48 3.26 10.93
N ALA A 107 -22.13 2.34 10.23
CA ALA A 107 -22.84 1.22 10.84
C ALA A 107 -21.88 0.37 11.71
N GLY A 108 -22.31 0.10 12.94
CA GLY A 108 -21.50 -0.63 13.94
C GLY A 108 -20.52 0.27 14.74
N PHE A 109 -20.51 1.58 14.51
CA PHE A 109 -19.64 2.53 15.24
C PHE A 109 -20.45 3.69 15.82
N THR A 110 -19.93 4.27 16.91
CA THR A 110 -20.52 5.45 17.58
C THR A 110 -19.64 6.70 17.45
N CYS A 111 -18.51 6.60 16.75
CA CYS A 111 -17.57 7.70 16.53
C CYS A 111 -17.85 8.42 15.19
N PRO A 112 -17.31 9.65 15.00
CA PRO A 112 -17.32 10.33 13.71
C PRO A 112 -16.67 9.51 12.60
N THR A 113 -16.86 9.94 11.36
CA THR A 113 -16.35 9.26 10.17
C THR A 113 -15.20 10.03 9.54
N ILE A 114 -14.13 9.34 9.24
CA ILE A 114 -13.07 9.82 8.34
C ILE A 114 -13.56 9.60 6.91
N VAL A 115 -13.61 10.66 6.12
CA VAL A 115 -13.92 10.61 4.69
C VAL A 115 -12.63 10.86 3.92
N ILE A 116 -12.27 9.93 3.07
CA ILE A 116 -11.09 10.01 2.20
C ILE A 116 -11.60 10.23 0.78
N ARG A 117 -11.18 11.31 0.14
CA ARG A 117 -11.50 11.60 -1.25
C ARG A 117 -10.24 11.53 -2.09
N TYR A 118 -10.22 10.62 -3.04
CA TYR A 118 -9.19 10.51 -4.05
C TYR A 118 -9.66 11.20 -5.32
N ASN A 119 -8.80 11.99 -5.94
CA ASN A 119 -9.03 12.58 -7.24
C ASN A 119 -7.83 12.30 -8.13
N ILE A 120 -8.06 11.57 -9.20
CA ILE A 120 -7.06 11.25 -10.24
C ILE A 120 -7.61 11.79 -11.56
N HIS A 121 -6.87 12.68 -12.19
CA HIS A 121 -7.27 13.29 -13.44
C HIS A 121 -7.06 12.33 -14.62
N HIS A 122 -7.63 12.68 -15.77
CA HIS A 122 -7.34 12.02 -17.02
C HIS A 122 -5.89 12.29 -17.41
N GLY A 123 -5.26 11.36 -18.13
CA GLY A 123 -3.88 11.53 -18.56
C GLY A 123 -3.46 10.48 -19.58
N ILE A 124 -2.17 10.42 -19.84
CA ILE A 124 -1.57 9.47 -20.77
C ILE A 124 -0.85 8.37 -20.00
N GLN A 125 -1.02 7.13 -20.44
CA GLN A 125 -0.38 5.97 -19.82
C GLN A 125 1.13 5.99 -20.06
N GLY A 126 1.90 5.86 -18.97
CA GLY A 126 3.35 5.70 -19.02
C GLY A 126 3.77 4.26 -19.32
N GLU A 127 5.09 4.02 -19.35
CA GLU A 127 5.69 2.73 -19.71
C GLU A 127 5.28 1.57 -18.76
N ASP A 128 4.95 1.88 -17.51
CA ASP A 128 4.54 0.89 -16.51
C ASP A 128 3.03 0.56 -16.52
N HIS A 129 2.27 1.17 -17.43
CA HIS A 129 0.84 0.95 -17.59
C HIS A 129 0.54 -0.08 -18.69
N PRO A 130 -0.70 -0.63 -18.71
CA PRO A 130 -1.06 -1.67 -19.68
C PRO A 130 -0.92 -1.27 -21.16
N ASN A 131 -1.24 -0.02 -21.52
CA ASN A 131 -1.24 0.51 -22.88
C ASN A 131 -0.46 1.83 -22.96
N PRO A 132 0.88 1.82 -22.91
CA PRO A 132 1.69 3.03 -22.94
C PRO A 132 1.40 3.92 -24.14
N GLY A 133 1.24 5.23 -23.88
CA GLY A 133 0.90 6.22 -24.90
C GLY A 133 -0.59 6.41 -25.15
N GLU A 134 -1.46 5.51 -24.70
CA GLU A 134 -2.91 5.66 -24.74
C GLU A 134 -3.42 6.57 -23.62
N GLU A 135 -4.55 7.23 -23.85
CA GLU A 135 -5.25 7.97 -22.78
C GLU A 135 -5.80 7.02 -21.71
N TYR A 136 -5.83 7.46 -20.46
CA TYR A 136 -6.60 6.83 -19.41
C TYR A 136 -7.64 7.79 -18.84
N PHE A 137 -8.77 7.23 -18.44
CA PHE A 137 -9.84 7.98 -17.79
C PHE A 137 -9.62 8.00 -16.29
N GLY A 138 -9.42 9.20 -15.74
CA GLY A 138 -9.28 9.43 -14.32
C GLY A 138 -10.56 9.11 -13.53
N ALA A 139 -10.48 9.20 -12.22
CA ALA A 139 -11.61 8.89 -11.37
C ALA A 139 -11.61 9.73 -10.09
N ILE A 140 -12.81 10.08 -9.63
CA ILE A 140 -13.03 10.55 -8.26
C ILE A 140 -13.59 9.37 -7.49
N ARG A 141 -12.95 9.05 -6.35
CA ARG A 141 -13.37 7.96 -5.46
C ARG A 141 -13.45 8.44 -4.03
N THR A 142 -14.41 7.90 -3.28
CA THR A 142 -14.56 8.22 -1.86
C THR A 142 -14.51 6.93 -1.04
N ALA A 143 -13.83 6.99 0.10
CA ALA A 143 -13.78 5.89 1.06
C ALA A 143 -14.05 6.42 2.47
N TYR A 144 -14.47 5.52 3.36
CA TYR A 144 -14.93 5.84 4.69
C TYR A 144 -14.24 4.94 5.72
N LEU A 145 -13.83 5.53 6.85
CA LEU A 145 -13.29 4.83 8.01
C LEU A 145 -13.91 5.39 9.29
N PRO A 146 -14.11 4.61 10.34
CA PRO A 146 -14.50 5.14 11.64
C PRO A 146 -13.35 5.96 12.23
N PHE A 147 -13.65 7.05 12.91
CA PHE A 147 -12.64 7.87 13.59
C PHE A 147 -12.32 7.27 14.97
N ASN A 148 -11.71 6.09 14.96
CA ASN A 148 -11.21 5.36 16.12
C ASN A 148 -9.77 4.89 15.86
N SER A 149 -9.17 4.16 16.80
CA SER A 149 -7.77 3.69 16.69
C SER A 149 -7.52 2.85 15.43
N GLU A 150 -8.43 1.93 15.09
CA GLU A 150 -8.29 1.06 13.91
C GLU A 150 -8.43 1.82 12.61
N GLY A 151 -9.40 2.75 12.55
CA GLY A 151 -9.59 3.61 11.38
C GLY A 151 -8.44 4.58 11.15
N ILE A 152 -7.87 5.16 12.23
CA ILE A 152 -6.70 6.04 12.17
C ILE A 152 -5.47 5.26 11.70
N GLU A 153 -5.24 4.06 12.22
CA GLU A 153 -4.12 3.21 11.78
C GLU A 153 -4.29 2.79 10.31
N THR A 154 -5.51 2.43 9.92
CA THR A 154 -5.82 2.13 8.51
C THR A 154 -5.56 3.34 7.60
N LEU A 155 -5.97 4.54 8.02
CA LEU A 155 -5.68 5.77 7.29
C LEU A 155 -4.17 5.99 7.10
N ARG A 156 -3.36 5.72 8.14
CA ARG A 156 -1.90 5.81 8.06
C ARG A 156 -1.35 4.89 6.97
N LEU A 157 -1.79 3.62 6.94
CA LEU A 157 -1.38 2.65 5.92
C LEU A 157 -1.81 3.08 4.52
N LEU A 158 -3.04 3.60 4.36
CA LEU A 158 -3.55 4.07 3.07
C LEU A 158 -2.79 5.30 2.56
N ARG A 159 -2.33 6.21 3.44
CA ARG A 159 -1.48 7.33 3.04
C ARG A 159 -0.15 6.86 2.48
N ILE A 160 0.52 5.92 3.17
CA ILE A 160 1.77 5.32 2.68
C ILE A 160 1.53 4.61 1.34
N ALA A 161 0.42 3.89 1.20
CA ALA A 161 0.06 3.23 -0.05
C ALA A 161 -0.19 4.23 -1.20
N TRP A 162 -0.84 5.36 -0.92
CA TRP A 162 -1.04 6.45 -1.90
C TRP A 162 0.29 7.04 -2.37
N GLU A 163 1.17 7.39 -1.44
CA GLU A 163 2.50 7.95 -1.73
C GLU A 163 3.36 6.98 -2.56
N ASN A 164 3.14 5.67 -2.40
CA ASN A 164 3.84 4.62 -3.15
C ASN A 164 3.04 4.10 -4.36
N LYS A 165 2.01 4.82 -4.82
CA LYS A 165 1.23 4.51 -6.03
C LYS A 165 0.56 3.13 -6.01
N CYS A 166 0.06 2.68 -4.84
CA CYS A 166 -0.45 1.33 -4.61
C CYS A 166 -1.98 1.24 -4.44
N ILE A 167 -2.69 2.37 -4.42
CA ILE A 167 -4.15 2.39 -4.18
C ILE A 167 -4.93 2.01 -5.44
N PHE A 168 -4.52 2.55 -6.59
CA PHE A 168 -5.21 2.38 -7.87
C PHE A 168 -4.30 1.74 -8.92
N LYS A 169 -4.91 1.39 -10.04
CA LYS A 169 -4.22 0.94 -11.27
C LYS A 169 -5.04 1.36 -12.48
N VAL A 170 -4.41 1.47 -13.64
CA VAL A 170 -5.13 1.56 -14.92
C VAL A 170 -5.51 0.15 -15.36
N GLY A 171 -6.71 -0.02 -15.87
CA GLY A 171 -7.20 -1.33 -16.35
C GLY A 171 -8.61 -1.25 -16.91
N THR A 172 -9.23 -2.42 -17.03
CA THR A 172 -10.63 -2.56 -17.50
C THR A 172 -11.55 -2.54 -16.27
N SER A 173 -12.59 -1.71 -16.31
CA SER A 173 -13.64 -1.67 -15.29
C SER A 173 -14.46 -2.96 -15.29
N LEU A 174 -14.48 -3.67 -14.19
CA LEU A 174 -15.31 -4.89 -14.04
C LEU A 174 -16.81 -4.58 -14.08
N THR A 175 -17.21 -3.36 -13.74
CA THR A 175 -18.62 -2.95 -13.71
C THR A 175 -19.14 -2.50 -15.07
N THR A 176 -18.33 -1.75 -15.82
CA THR A 176 -18.75 -1.13 -17.09
C THR A 176 -18.12 -1.80 -18.32
N GLY A 177 -17.09 -2.62 -18.18
CA GLY A 177 -16.31 -3.18 -19.27
C GLY A 177 -15.43 -2.16 -20.01
N GLN A 178 -15.36 -0.91 -19.55
CA GLN A 178 -14.56 0.14 -20.17
C GLN A 178 -13.08 -0.08 -19.88
N ASP A 179 -12.26 -0.03 -20.91
CA ASP A 179 -10.81 -0.10 -20.84
C ASP A 179 -10.17 1.25 -20.50
N ASN A 180 -8.89 1.20 -20.10
CA ASN A 180 -8.08 2.37 -19.80
C ASN A 180 -8.70 3.29 -18.74
N VAL A 181 -9.31 2.73 -17.70
CA VAL A 181 -9.90 3.48 -16.59
C VAL A 181 -9.13 3.26 -15.30
N VAL A 182 -9.18 4.25 -14.41
CA VAL A 182 -8.62 4.12 -13.05
C VAL A 182 -9.53 3.21 -12.22
N CYS A 183 -8.99 2.06 -11.86
CA CYS A 183 -9.63 1.03 -11.03
C CYS A 183 -8.98 0.93 -9.65
N TRP A 184 -9.71 0.40 -8.66
CA TRP A 184 -9.13 0.03 -7.37
C TRP A 184 -8.03 -1.04 -7.55
N GLY A 185 -6.97 -0.90 -6.76
CA GLY A 185 -5.91 -1.91 -6.65
C GLY A 185 -6.32 -3.06 -5.72
N ILE A 186 -5.32 -3.63 -5.04
CA ILE A 186 -5.51 -4.80 -4.17
C ILE A 186 -5.93 -4.45 -2.74
N ILE A 187 -5.80 -3.19 -2.32
CA ILE A 187 -6.13 -2.76 -0.96
C ILE A 187 -7.64 -2.51 -0.88
N PRO A 188 -8.38 -3.23 -0.01
CA PRO A 188 -9.83 -3.07 0.08
C PRO A 188 -10.22 -1.70 0.67
N HIS A 189 -11.31 -1.14 0.14
CA HIS A 189 -11.86 0.15 0.59
C HIS A 189 -13.35 0.04 0.87
N LYS A 190 -13.83 0.75 1.88
CA LYS A 190 -15.25 0.94 2.17
C LYS A 190 -15.73 2.20 1.47
N THR A 191 -16.54 2.04 0.43
CA THR A 191 -16.94 3.13 -0.49
C THR A 191 -18.38 3.59 -0.28
N VAL A 192 -19.13 2.92 0.60
CA VAL A 192 -20.50 3.27 0.95
C VAL A 192 -20.57 3.63 2.44
N PRO A 193 -21.07 4.81 2.82
CA PRO A 193 -21.11 5.27 4.22
C PRO A 193 -22.21 4.59 5.06
N ASN A 194 -23.31 4.17 4.43
CA ASN A 194 -24.47 3.59 5.11
C ASN A 194 -24.79 2.21 4.54
N THR A 195 -25.27 1.31 5.40
CA THR A 195 -25.83 0.05 4.98
C THR A 195 -27.24 0.27 4.41
N ASP A 196 -27.36 0.37 3.11
CA ASP A 196 -28.60 0.02 2.43
C ASP A 196 -28.73 -1.51 2.44
N PRO A 197 -29.90 -2.09 2.73
CA PRO A 197 -30.12 -3.54 2.67
C PRO A 197 -29.71 -4.19 1.35
N ASN A 198 -29.66 -3.42 0.27
CA ASN A 198 -29.24 -3.86 -1.06
C ASN A 198 -27.72 -3.65 -1.33
N THR A 199 -26.98 -3.05 -0.40
CA THR A 199 -25.55 -2.82 -0.57
C THR A 199 -24.78 -4.04 -0.04
N SER A 200 -23.89 -4.55 -0.87
CA SER A 200 -22.96 -5.60 -0.43
C SER A 200 -22.13 -5.11 0.77
N MET A 201 -22.05 -5.93 1.83
CA MET A 201 -21.19 -5.68 2.98
C MET A 201 -19.70 -5.55 2.61
N GLU A 202 -19.33 -5.95 1.40
CA GLU A 202 -17.99 -5.74 0.86
C GLU A 202 -17.63 -4.24 0.79
N PHE A 203 -18.61 -3.37 0.44
CA PHE A 203 -18.40 -1.94 0.23
C PHE A 203 -18.82 -1.06 1.41
N ALA A 204 -19.47 -1.62 2.42
CA ALA A 204 -19.97 -0.91 3.60
C ALA A 204 -19.53 -1.57 4.91
N PHE A 205 -19.76 -0.87 6.03
CA PHE A 205 -19.72 -1.45 7.37
C PHE A 205 -21.12 -1.92 7.81
N PRO A 206 -21.22 -2.86 8.79
CA PRO A 206 -20.15 -3.48 9.57
C PRO A 206 -19.42 -4.58 8.80
N ASP A 207 -18.10 -4.68 9.01
CA ASP A 207 -17.27 -5.75 8.45
C ASP A 207 -16.12 -6.04 9.42
N VAL A 208 -16.27 -7.11 10.17
CA VAL A 208 -15.36 -7.47 11.27
C VAL A 208 -13.94 -7.78 10.82
N ASN A 209 -13.74 -8.16 9.55
CA ASN A 209 -12.43 -8.55 9.03
C ASN A 209 -11.79 -7.46 8.15
N TYR A 210 -12.44 -6.30 8.00
CA TYR A 210 -11.96 -5.27 7.07
C TYR A 210 -10.55 -4.79 7.40
N PHE A 211 -10.30 -4.38 8.63
CA PHE A 211 -9.02 -3.84 9.05
C PHE A 211 -7.87 -4.82 8.90
N GLU A 212 -8.12 -6.10 9.23
CA GLU A 212 -7.13 -7.17 9.04
C GLU A 212 -6.85 -7.42 7.56
N ARG A 213 -7.86 -7.37 6.69
CA ARG A 213 -7.65 -7.50 5.25
C ARG A 213 -6.84 -6.35 4.69
N VAL A 214 -7.08 -5.09 5.15
CA VAL A 214 -6.26 -3.93 4.73
C VAL A 214 -4.83 -4.11 5.20
N LYS A 215 -4.60 -4.46 6.48
CA LYS A 215 -3.25 -4.74 7.01
C LYS A 215 -2.55 -5.83 6.21
N TYR A 216 -3.24 -6.94 5.93
CA TYR A 216 -2.68 -8.03 5.14
C TYR A 216 -2.27 -7.57 3.73
N ALA A 217 -3.15 -6.81 3.04
CA ALA A 217 -2.86 -6.27 1.72
C ALA A 217 -1.66 -5.30 1.74
N CYS A 218 -1.62 -4.40 2.73
CA CYS A 218 -0.51 -3.47 2.93
C CYS A 218 0.81 -4.19 3.24
N ASN A 219 0.78 -5.19 4.14
CA ASN A 219 1.95 -5.99 4.49
C ASN A 219 2.53 -6.72 3.27
N ASN A 220 1.69 -7.20 2.35
CA ASN A 220 2.15 -7.81 1.10
C ASN A 220 2.87 -6.81 0.17
N LEU A 221 2.61 -5.52 0.36
CA LEU A 221 3.29 -4.41 -0.34
C LEU A 221 4.50 -3.87 0.45
N GLY A 222 4.80 -4.43 1.63
CA GLY A 222 5.87 -3.94 2.51
C GLY A 222 5.51 -2.67 3.27
N ILE A 223 4.24 -2.34 3.41
CA ILE A 223 3.69 -1.21 4.16
C ILE A 223 3.24 -1.71 5.53
N PHE A 224 3.85 -1.19 6.61
CA PHE A 224 3.63 -1.60 8.00
C PHE A 224 3.25 -0.42 8.89
#